data_6e66f8c510a6b1b8004c804d72f2d808
#
_entry.id   6e66f8c510a6b1b8004c804d72f2d808
#
_cell.length_a   1.000
_cell.length_b   1.000
_cell.length_c   1.000
_cell.angle_alpha   90.00
_cell.angle_beta   90.00
_cell.angle_gamma   90.00
#
_symmetry.space_group_name_H-M   'P 1'
#
loop_
_entity.id
_entity.type
_entity.pdbx_description
1 polymer ?
#
loop_
_entity_poly.entity_id
_entity_poly.type
_entity_poly.pdbx_seq_one_letter_code
_entity_poly.pdbx_strand_id
1 'polypeptide(L)'
;MANIVPKGVVIHSMAEYLNWEGLWITAHDFLEEINLSVHGFIHPDGKYEKMIQSPGKASHAGKSVHGDLSGLNSHYLGFELLVPGRHDFGSFSKAIETPGTYSQAQFDRAVNVCKYWMKKYDFPAENIVRHSYVSGDDVRGEGKGKTDPGSAFDWEAFQKSFSI
;
A
#
# COMPACT_ATOMS: atom_id res chain seq x y z
N MET A 1 -14.40 -5.89 15.50
CA MET A 1 -13.63 -4.95 14.67
C MET A 1 -14.60 -4.03 13.95
N ALA A 2 -14.36 -2.72 14.03
CA ALA A 2 -15.21 -1.74 13.36
C ALA A 2 -15.05 -1.79 11.84
N ASN A 3 -16.15 -1.58 11.13
CA ASN A 3 -16.12 -1.39 9.69
C ASN A 3 -15.96 0.09 9.37
N ILE A 4 -15.34 0.38 8.23
CA ILE A 4 -15.31 1.72 7.67
C ILE A 4 -16.29 1.81 6.50
N VAL A 5 -16.57 3.04 6.07
CA VAL A 5 -17.22 3.30 4.79
C VAL A 5 -16.10 3.67 3.82
N PRO A 6 -15.64 2.73 2.97
CA PRO A 6 -14.46 3.00 2.14
C PRO A 6 -14.68 4.14 1.17
N LYS A 7 -13.76 5.11 1.20
CA LYS A 7 -13.79 6.28 0.31
C LYS A 7 -12.63 6.30 -0.69
N GLY A 8 -11.73 5.34 -0.57
CA GLY A 8 -10.58 5.24 -1.45
C GLY A 8 -9.61 4.13 -1.03
N VAL A 9 -8.44 4.15 -1.64
CA VAL A 9 -7.38 3.15 -1.43
C VAL A 9 -6.04 3.85 -1.29
N VAL A 10 -5.25 3.45 -0.30
CA VAL A 10 -3.83 3.84 -0.19
C VAL A 10 -2.97 2.70 -0.71
N ILE A 11 -2.11 3.00 -1.67
CA ILE A 11 -1.18 2.04 -2.24
C ILE A 11 0.13 2.13 -1.45
N HIS A 12 0.51 1.01 -0.83
CA HIS A 12 1.74 0.86 -0.06
C HIS A 12 2.68 -0.12 -0.73
N SER A 13 3.94 -0.12 -0.30
CA SER A 13 4.84 -1.22 -0.57
C SER A 13 5.72 -1.51 0.64
N MET A 14 6.15 -2.76 0.75
CA MET A 14 7.07 -3.23 1.76
C MET A 14 7.84 -4.44 1.23
N ALA A 15 8.90 -4.83 1.91
CA ALA A 15 9.67 -6.00 1.50
C ALA A 15 8.85 -7.28 1.60
N GLU A 16 9.13 -8.24 0.73
CA GLU A 16 8.56 -9.59 0.81
C GLU A 16 8.94 -10.27 2.11
N TYR A 17 10.21 -10.13 2.52
CA TYR A 17 10.72 -10.66 3.78
C TYR A 17 11.47 -9.58 4.55
N LEU A 18 11.24 -9.55 5.87
CA LEU A 18 11.85 -8.58 6.77
C LEU A 18 12.51 -9.31 7.93
N ASN A 19 13.57 -8.70 8.48
CA ASN A 19 14.25 -9.24 9.65
C ASN A 19 13.51 -8.86 10.91
N TRP A 20 13.14 -9.86 11.69
CA TRP A 20 12.54 -9.67 13.02
C TRP A 20 13.31 -10.50 14.03
N GLU A 21 14.01 -9.81 14.93
CA GLU A 21 14.80 -10.47 16.00
C GLU A 21 15.77 -11.55 15.46
N GLY A 22 16.41 -11.27 14.32
CA GLY A 22 17.37 -12.17 13.69
C GLY A 22 16.79 -13.21 12.75
N LEU A 23 15.46 -13.26 12.61
CA LEU A 23 14.76 -14.17 11.70
C LEU A 23 14.17 -13.41 10.52
N TRP A 24 14.21 -14.03 9.35
CA TRP A 24 13.52 -13.49 8.17
C TRP A 24 12.10 -14.03 8.15
N ILE A 25 11.13 -13.11 8.25
CA ILE A 25 9.70 -13.45 8.27
C ILE A 25 8.98 -12.76 7.12
N THR A 26 7.78 -13.25 6.81
CA THR A 26 6.95 -12.66 5.75
C THR A 26 6.45 -11.28 6.13
N ALA A 27 6.06 -10.49 5.13
CA ALA A 27 5.43 -9.20 5.36
C ALA A 27 4.20 -9.31 6.27
N HIS A 28 3.37 -10.33 6.04
CA HIS A 28 2.16 -10.57 6.85
C HIS A 28 2.53 -10.77 8.33
N ASP A 29 3.45 -11.69 8.61
CA ASP A 29 3.89 -11.96 9.98
C ASP A 29 4.55 -10.74 10.61
N PHE A 30 5.34 -9.98 9.82
CA PHE A 30 5.99 -8.77 10.31
C PHE A 30 4.97 -7.72 10.76
N LEU A 31 3.93 -7.46 9.97
CA LEU A 31 2.88 -6.50 10.35
C LEU A 31 2.16 -6.95 11.62
N GLU A 32 1.88 -8.24 11.77
CA GLU A 32 1.28 -8.76 13.00
C GLU A 32 2.17 -8.49 14.22
N GLU A 33 3.50 -8.72 14.09
CA GLU A 33 4.44 -8.48 15.19
C GLU A 33 4.48 -7.02 15.64
N ILE A 34 4.40 -6.07 14.71
CA ILE A 34 4.44 -4.63 15.02
C ILE A 34 3.06 -4.03 15.22
N ASN A 35 2.02 -4.85 15.25
CA ASN A 35 0.62 -4.45 15.48
C ASN A 35 0.11 -3.45 14.44
N LEU A 36 0.49 -3.66 13.19
CA LEU A 36 -0.06 -2.96 12.03
C LEU A 36 -0.82 -3.95 11.14
N SER A 37 -1.62 -3.41 10.23
CA SER A 37 -2.43 -4.26 9.36
C SER A 37 -2.74 -3.55 8.05
N VAL A 38 -3.11 -4.34 7.06
CA VAL A 38 -3.51 -3.90 5.72
C VAL A 38 -4.58 -4.87 5.23
N HIS A 39 -5.32 -4.50 4.21
CA HIS A 39 -6.37 -5.39 3.71
C HIS A 39 -5.79 -6.57 2.95
N GLY A 40 -4.67 -6.35 2.24
CA GLY A 40 -4.02 -7.45 1.54
C GLY A 40 -2.61 -7.13 1.07
N PHE A 41 -1.97 -8.17 0.57
CA PHE A 41 -0.62 -8.12 -0.01
C PHE A 41 -0.70 -8.60 -1.45
N ILE A 42 0.04 -7.95 -2.34
CA ILE A 42 0.17 -8.41 -3.72
C ILE A 42 1.61 -8.91 -3.91
N HIS A 43 1.75 -10.22 -4.07
CA HIS A 43 3.03 -10.89 -4.24
C HIS A 43 3.65 -10.60 -5.62
N PRO A 44 4.97 -10.83 -5.79
CA PRO A 44 5.62 -10.61 -7.09
C PRO A 44 4.98 -11.37 -8.27
N ASP A 45 4.35 -12.51 -8.01
CA ASP A 45 3.63 -13.28 -9.04
C ASP A 45 2.20 -12.80 -9.29
N GLY A 46 1.78 -11.72 -8.60
CA GLY A 46 0.43 -11.16 -8.71
C GLY A 46 -0.60 -11.78 -7.78
N LYS A 47 -0.21 -12.76 -6.96
CA LYS A 47 -1.14 -13.38 -6.00
C LYS A 47 -1.55 -12.37 -4.93
N TYR A 48 -2.85 -12.28 -4.67
CA TYR A 48 -3.38 -11.46 -3.58
C TYR A 48 -3.54 -12.31 -2.32
N GLU A 49 -2.95 -11.85 -1.23
CA GLU A 49 -3.07 -12.49 0.08
C GLU A 49 -3.84 -11.56 1.01
N LYS A 50 -4.97 -12.02 1.52
CA LYS A 50 -5.81 -11.22 2.42
C LYS A 50 -5.27 -11.23 3.84
N MET A 51 -5.32 -10.08 4.52
CA MET A 51 -5.05 -9.96 5.95
C MET A 51 -6.30 -9.53 6.71
N ILE A 52 -6.86 -8.35 6.40
CA ILE A 52 -8.09 -7.86 7.01
C ILE A 52 -9.21 -7.91 5.97
N GLN A 53 -10.32 -8.51 6.34
CA GLN A 53 -11.50 -8.54 5.46
C GLN A 53 -12.09 -7.14 5.31
N SER A 54 -12.17 -6.63 4.07
CA SER A 54 -12.86 -5.36 3.80
C SER A 54 -14.36 -5.50 4.07
N PRO A 55 -15.05 -4.49 4.59
CA PRO A 55 -14.59 -3.15 4.89
C PRO A 55 -14.11 -2.95 6.34
N GLY A 56 -13.54 -3.95 6.98
CA GLY A 56 -12.94 -3.81 8.31
C GLY A 56 -11.86 -2.75 8.32
N LYS A 57 -11.69 -2.06 9.45
CA LYS A 57 -10.65 -1.05 9.59
C LYS A 57 -9.28 -1.73 9.72
N ALA A 58 -8.30 -1.26 8.94
CA ALA A 58 -6.91 -1.69 9.05
C ALA A 58 -6.03 -0.51 9.47
N SER A 59 -4.91 -0.80 10.13
CA SER A 59 -3.95 0.20 10.61
C SER A 59 -2.76 0.25 9.65
N HIS A 60 -2.90 1.01 8.55
CA HIS A 60 -1.93 1.00 7.44
C HIS A 60 -1.34 2.36 7.07
N ALA A 61 -2.11 3.44 7.19
CA ALA A 61 -1.70 4.75 6.68
C ALA A 61 -1.06 5.64 7.74
N GLY A 62 -1.39 5.43 9.01
CA GLY A 62 -0.91 6.29 10.10
C GLY A 62 -1.35 7.73 9.91
N LYS A 63 -0.48 8.68 10.25
CA LYS A 63 -0.74 10.09 10.04
C LYS A 63 -0.78 10.38 8.54
N SER A 64 -1.94 10.78 8.04
CA SER A 64 -2.22 10.88 6.61
C SER A 64 -3.35 11.86 6.35
N VAL A 65 -3.32 12.47 5.18
CA VAL A 65 -4.33 13.47 4.75
C VAL A 65 -4.60 13.31 3.25
N HIS A 66 -5.86 13.32 2.88
CA HIS A 66 -6.26 13.45 1.48
C HIS A 66 -7.58 14.23 1.39
N GLY A 67 -7.55 15.39 0.69
CA GLY A 67 -8.68 16.29 0.64
C GLY A 67 -9.03 16.78 2.05
N ASP A 68 -10.30 16.64 2.42
CA ASP A 68 -10.79 17.05 3.75
C ASP A 68 -10.65 15.95 4.81
N LEU A 69 -10.13 14.78 4.45
CA LEU A 69 -10.00 13.65 5.36
C LEU A 69 -8.58 13.53 5.91
N SER A 70 -8.48 13.22 7.20
CA SER A 70 -7.23 12.89 7.87
C SER A 70 -7.38 11.56 8.61
N GLY A 71 -6.25 10.93 8.94
CA GLY A 71 -6.28 9.61 9.58
C GLY A 71 -6.96 8.59 8.67
N LEU A 72 -6.38 8.34 7.51
CA LEU A 72 -7.04 7.58 6.44
C LEU A 72 -7.36 6.13 6.78
N ASN A 73 -6.80 5.58 7.87
CA ASN A 73 -7.21 4.25 8.34
C ASN A 73 -8.72 4.15 8.56
N SER A 74 -9.36 5.25 8.93
CA SER A 74 -10.80 5.29 9.21
C SER A 74 -11.65 5.49 7.95
N HIS A 75 -11.02 5.71 6.80
CA HIS A 75 -11.72 6.10 5.57
C HIS A 75 -11.28 5.32 4.32
N TYR A 76 -10.09 4.76 4.30
CA TYR A 76 -9.49 4.15 3.11
C TYR A 76 -9.09 2.71 3.37
N LEU A 77 -9.26 1.90 2.33
CA LEU A 77 -8.66 0.57 2.26
C LEU A 77 -7.18 0.72 1.89
N GLY A 78 -6.41 -0.37 1.99
CA GLY A 78 -5.01 -0.35 1.61
C GLY A 78 -4.48 -1.74 1.33
N PHE A 79 -3.47 -1.82 0.46
CA PHE A 79 -2.72 -3.05 0.23
C PHE A 79 -1.23 -2.74 0.05
N GLU A 80 -0.41 -3.76 0.28
CA GLU A 80 1.04 -3.70 0.14
C GLU A 80 1.48 -4.40 -1.14
N LEU A 81 2.21 -3.69 -1.99
CA LEU A 81 2.95 -4.31 -3.08
C LEU A 81 4.24 -4.88 -2.49
N LEU A 82 4.47 -6.18 -2.59
CA LEU A 82 5.65 -6.81 -2.01
C LEU A 82 6.86 -6.69 -2.94
N VAL A 83 7.92 -6.06 -2.44
CA VAL A 83 9.20 -5.97 -3.13
C VAL A 83 9.94 -7.29 -2.96
N PRO A 84 10.34 -7.97 -4.05
CA PRO A 84 10.91 -9.31 -3.96
C PRO A 84 12.13 -9.40 -3.07
N GLY A 85 12.19 -10.46 -2.27
CA GLY A 85 13.36 -10.83 -1.51
C GLY A 85 13.40 -10.25 -0.10
N ARG A 86 14.58 -10.36 0.50
CA ARG A 86 14.89 -9.91 1.86
C ARG A 86 15.47 -8.51 1.80
N HIS A 87 14.92 -7.58 2.59
CA HIS A 87 15.40 -6.19 2.59
C HIS A 87 15.51 -5.64 4.01
N ASP A 88 16.53 -4.82 4.21
CA ASP A 88 16.56 -3.84 5.29
C ASP A 88 15.99 -2.50 4.76
N PHE A 89 15.96 -1.48 5.60
CA PHE A 89 15.43 -0.17 5.20
C PHE A 89 16.20 0.43 4.01
N GLY A 90 17.54 0.31 4.02
CA GLY A 90 18.38 0.89 2.96
C GLY A 90 18.19 0.19 1.61
N SER A 91 18.20 -1.14 1.59
CA SER A 91 18.00 -1.90 0.35
C SER A 91 16.56 -1.76 -0.17
N PHE A 92 15.58 -1.68 0.72
CA PHE A 92 14.20 -1.44 0.34
C PHE A 92 14.04 -0.06 -0.31
N SER A 93 14.57 0.99 0.32
CA SER A 93 14.48 2.35 -0.20
C SER A 93 15.11 2.49 -1.59
N LYS A 94 16.19 1.76 -1.83
CA LYS A 94 16.83 1.69 -3.16
C LYS A 94 15.99 0.92 -4.16
N ALA A 95 15.42 -0.21 -3.75
CA ALA A 95 14.63 -1.07 -4.62
C ALA A 95 13.39 -0.36 -5.17
N ILE A 96 12.68 0.41 -4.35
CA ILE A 96 11.45 1.10 -4.77
C ILE A 96 11.71 2.25 -5.74
N GLU A 97 12.97 2.64 -5.92
CA GLU A 97 13.38 3.63 -6.93
C GLU A 97 14.07 2.97 -8.13
N THR A 98 14.18 1.65 -8.16
CA THR A 98 14.87 0.90 -9.21
C THR A 98 13.87 0.37 -10.24
N PRO A 99 14.00 0.76 -11.52
CA PRO A 99 13.11 0.24 -12.57
C PRO A 99 13.09 -1.29 -12.61
N GLY A 100 11.91 -1.86 -12.80
CA GLY A 100 11.73 -3.31 -12.89
C GLY A 100 11.49 -4.03 -11.56
N THR A 101 11.53 -3.32 -10.45
CA THR A 101 11.29 -3.92 -9.13
C THR A 101 9.90 -4.53 -9.00
N TYR A 102 8.89 -3.85 -9.51
CA TYR A 102 7.53 -4.39 -9.52
C TYR A 102 7.25 -5.12 -10.83
N SER A 103 6.62 -6.29 -10.73
CA SER A 103 6.27 -7.08 -11.91
C SER A 103 5.00 -6.56 -12.60
N GLN A 104 4.83 -6.93 -13.87
CA GLN A 104 3.59 -6.65 -14.59
C GLN A 104 2.40 -7.34 -13.91
N ALA A 105 2.62 -8.55 -13.39
CA ALA A 105 1.58 -9.29 -12.66
C ALA A 105 1.11 -8.53 -11.42
N GLN A 106 2.01 -7.89 -10.69
CA GLN A 106 1.66 -7.04 -9.55
C GLN A 106 0.85 -5.82 -9.99
N PHE A 107 1.31 -5.15 -11.03
CA PHE A 107 0.62 -3.98 -11.58
C PHE A 107 -0.80 -4.34 -11.99
N ASP A 108 -0.97 -5.41 -12.74
CA ASP A 108 -2.28 -5.85 -13.20
C ASP A 108 -3.21 -6.23 -12.05
N ARG A 109 -2.68 -6.92 -11.04
CA ARG A 109 -3.47 -7.28 -9.85
C ARG A 109 -3.87 -6.04 -9.07
N ALA A 110 -2.98 -5.07 -8.92
CA ALA A 110 -3.29 -3.82 -8.23
C ALA A 110 -4.43 -3.07 -8.92
N VAL A 111 -4.41 -3.00 -10.25
CA VAL A 111 -5.50 -2.41 -11.04
C VAL A 111 -6.81 -3.14 -10.77
N ASN A 112 -6.79 -4.47 -10.83
CA ASN A 112 -7.98 -5.29 -10.64
C ASN A 112 -8.57 -5.15 -9.24
N VAL A 113 -7.74 -5.14 -8.20
CA VAL A 113 -8.20 -4.95 -6.82
C VAL A 113 -8.85 -3.58 -6.65
N CYS A 114 -8.22 -2.53 -7.16
CA CYS A 114 -8.77 -1.19 -7.08
C CYS A 114 -10.11 -1.06 -7.83
N LYS A 115 -10.21 -1.63 -9.03
CA LYS A 115 -11.48 -1.61 -9.79
C LYS A 115 -12.59 -2.35 -9.06
N TYR A 116 -12.26 -3.50 -8.45
CA TYR A 116 -13.21 -4.27 -7.66
C TYR A 116 -13.74 -3.45 -6.48
N TRP A 117 -12.86 -2.80 -5.73
CA TRP A 117 -13.24 -2.00 -4.58
C TRP A 117 -13.98 -0.71 -4.97
N MET A 118 -13.57 -0.06 -6.07
CA MET A 118 -14.29 1.12 -6.60
C MET A 118 -15.74 0.79 -6.90
N LYS A 119 -15.98 -0.35 -7.54
CA LYS A 119 -17.33 -0.78 -7.88
C LYS A 119 -18.13 -1.18 -6.64
N LYS A 120 -17.49 -1.92 -5.73
CA LYS A 120 -18.16 -2.44 -4.53
C LYS A 120 -18.53 -1.33 -3.54
N TYR A 121 -17.66 -0.34 -3.37
CA TYR A 121 -17.81 0.69 -2.35
C TYR A 121 -18.12 2.08 -2.92
N ASP A 122 -18.19 2.21 -4.21
CA ASP A 122 -18.62 3.44 -4.91
C ASP A 122 -17.77 4.65 -4.56
N PHE A 123 -16.47 4.63 -4.87
CA PHE A 123 -15.59 5.79 -4.76
C PHE A 123 -14.86 6.07 -6.08
N PRO A 124 -14.48 7.34 -6.33
CA PRO A 124 -13.86 7.71 -7.60
C PRO A 124 -12.38 7.34 -7.65
N ALA A 125 -11.85 7.23 -8.87
CA ALA A 125 -10.46 6.89 -9.12
C ALA A 125 -9.46 7.90 -8.50
N GLU A 126 -9.86 9.15 -8.36
CA GLU A 126 -9.03 10.19 -7.73
C GLU A 126 -8.72 9.91 -6.25
N ASN A 127 -9.48 9.00 -5.63
CA ASN A 127 -9.26 8.55 -4.26
C ASN A 127 -8.40 7.29 -4.18
N ILE A 128 -7.76 6.89 -5.27
CA ILE A 128 -6.70 5.89 -5.27
C ILE A 128 -5.39 6.65 -5.20
N VAL A 129 -4.71 6.56 -4.07
CA VAL A 129 -3.59 7.44 -3.73
C VAL A 129 -2.35 6.66 -3.27
N ARG A 130 -1.18 7.28 -3.42
CA ARG A 130 0.09 6.73 -2.93
C ARG A 130 0.30 7.10 -1.47
N HIS A 131 0.92 6.19 -0.71
CA HIS A 131 1.31 6.48 0.66
C HIS A 131 2.21 7.71 0.75
N SER A 132 3.18 7.84 -0.16
CA SER A 132 4.08 9.00 -0.23
C SER A 132 3.36 10.33 -0.44
N TYR A 133 2.21 10.32 -1.09
CA TYR A 133 1.42 11.52 -1.34
C TYR A 133 0.62 11.95 -0.10
N VAL A 134 -0.03 10.99 0.56
CA VAL A 134 -0.93 11.29 1.70
C VAL A 134 -0.22 11.34 3.05
N SER A 135 1.02 10.86 3.12
CA SER A 135 1.84 10.80 4.33
C SER A 135 3.27 11.29 4.08
N GLY A 136 3.42 12.29 3.21
CA GLY A 136 4.73 12.89 2.90
C GLY A 136 5.27 13.76 4.02
N ASP A 137 6.40 14.43 3.76
CA ASP A 137 7.05 15.31 4.72
C ASP A 137 6.15 16.45 5.18
N ASP A 138 5.28 16.95 4.30
CA ASP A 138 4.32 18.00 4.62
C ASP A 138 3.28 17.58 5.68
N VAL A 139 3.05 16.29 5.81
CA VAL A 139 2.11 15.71 6.77
C VAL A 139 2.83 15.21 8.03
N ARG A 140 3.96 14.51 7.86
CA ARG A 140 4.68 13.84 8.95
C ARG A 140 5.83 14.64 9.54
N GLY A 141 6.30 15.65 8.82
CA GLY A 141 7.47 16.44 9.19
C GLY A 141 8.65 16.16 8.29
N GLU A 142 9.57 17.11 8.19
CA GLU A 142 10.74 17.04 7.30
C GLU A 142 11.55 15.76 7.56
N GLY A 143 11.81 15.00 6.50
CA GLY A 143 12.55 13.74 6.55
C GLY A 143 11.80 12.56 7.15
N LYS A 144 10.53 12.73 7.54
CA LYS A 144 9.71 11.70 8.16
C LYS A 144 8.61 11.17 7.26
N GLY A 145 8.48 11.71 6.06
CA GLY A 145 7.46 11.30 5.10
C GLY A 145 7.69 9.90 4.57
N LYS A 146 6.61 9.27 4.16
CA LYS A 146 6.66 7.98 3.48
C LYS A 146 7.07 8.16 2.02
N THR A 147 7.76 7.18 1.47
CA THR A 147 8.26 7.20 0.09
C THR A 147 7.65 6.11 -0.78
N ASP A 148 6.98 5.13 -0.18
CA ASP A 148 6.38 4.02 -0.91
C ASP A 148 5.13 4.46 -1.71
N PRO A 149 4.86 3.85 -2.85
CA PRO A 149 5.56 2.71 -3.47
C PRO A 149 6.82 3.07 -4.28
N GLY A 150 7.25 4.34 -4.31
CA GLY A 150 8.44 4.81 -5.01
C GLY A 150 8.29 4.91 -6.52
N SER A 151 9.32 5.46 -7.18
CA SER A 151 9.30 5.70 -8.64
C SER A 151 9.35 4.41 -9.48
N ALA A 152 9.73 3.27 -8.88
CA ALA A 152 9.70 1.98 -9.56
C ALA A 152 8.28 1.54 -9.94
N PHE A 153 7.27 2.07 -9.25
CA PHE A 153 5.87 1.83 -9.62
C PHE A 153 5.41 2.93 -10.57
N ASP A 154 5.00 2.57 -11.79
CA ASP A 154 4.58 3.52 -12.82
C ASP A 154 3.21 4.10 -12.45
N TRP A 155 3.23 5.15 -11.64
CA TRP A 155 2.02 5.78 -11.14
C TRP A 155 1.17 6.41 -12.25
N GLU A 156 1.80 6.99 -13.25
CA GLU A 156 1.09 7.61 -14.38
C GLU A 156 0.31 6.54 -15.16
N ALA A 157 0.95 5.43 -15.49
CA ALA A 157 0.28 4.31 -16.17
C ALA A 157 -0.83 3.73 -15.29
N PHE A 158 -0.60 3.66 -13.97
CA PHE A 158 -1.58 3.15 -13.02
C PHE A 158 -2.84 4.04 -13.03
N GLN A 159 -2.66 5.35 -12.92
CA GLN A 159 -3.79 6.30 -12.97
C GLN A 159 -4.57 6.19 -14.29
N LYS A 160 -3.87 6.06 -15.41
CA LYS A 160 -4.50 5.90 -16.72
C LYS A 160 -5.35 4.64 -16.83
N SER A 161 -5.06 3.61 -16.04
CA SER A 161 -5.82 2.35 -16.03
C SER A 161 -7.27 2.55 -15.56
N PHE A 162 -7.56 3.65 -14.87
CA PHE A 162 -8.89 3.97 -14.35
C PHE A 162 -9.63 5.03 -15.19
N SER A 163 -8.98 5.56 -16.20
CA SER A 163 -9.60 6.51 -17.13
C SER A 163 -10.46 5.78 -18.15
N ILE A 164 -11.56 6.40 -18.54
CA ILE A 164 -12.46 5.89 -19.57
C ILE A 164 -12.03 6.42 -20.93
#